data_13df096a178d357c8850b24491005ccb
#
_entry.id   13df096a178d357c8850b24491005ccb
#
_cell.length_a   1.000
_cell.length_b   1.000
_cell.length_c   1.000
_cell.angle_alpha   90.00
_cell.angle_beta   90.00
_cell.angle_gamma   90.00
#
_symmetry.space_group_name_H-M   'P 1'
#
loop_
_entity.id
_entity.type
_entity.pdbx_description
1 polymer ?
#
loop_
_entity_poly.entity_id
_entity_poly.type
_entity_poly.pdbx_seq_one_letter_code
_entity_poly.pdbx_strand_id
1 'polypeptide(L)'
;MTYRFDEIAINSTAKKKPVESDKFHYVGLEHIDSGSFEITRWGSDVAPVGEKLIMQKGDVLFGKRRAYQKKVAISPIDGIFSAHGMVLRPKEDVICKEFLPFFISSETFLNEAIRISVGGLSPTVNWKDIRELEFDLPSLAEQKVLAEK
;
A
#
# COMPACT_ATOMS: atom_id res chain seq x y z
N MET A 1 21.23 3.05 6.42
CA MET A 1 21.62 3.13 5.00
C MET A 1 20.50 3.73 4.17
N THR A 2 20.85 4.40 3.11
CA THR A 2 19.90 5.09 2.25
C THR A 2 19.58 4.24 1.02
N TYR A 3 18.29 4.10 0.72
CA TYR A 3 17.81 3.34 -0.43
C TYR A 3 16.77 4.15 -1.20
N ARG A 4 16.72 3.94 -2.52
CA ARG A 4 15.59 4.43 -3.31
C ARG A 4 14.36 3.58 -2.98
N PHE A 5 13.18 4.15 -3.09
CA PHE A 5 11.96 3.40 -2.76
C PHE A 5 11.79 2.14 -3.61
N ASP A 6 12.22 2.17 -4.88
CA ASP A 6 12.16 0.99 -5.73
C ASP A 6 13.18 -0.10 -5.35
N GLU A 7 14.14 0.23 -4.46
CA GLU A 7 15.03 -0.75 -3.85
C GLU A 7 14.44 -1.33 -2.54
N ILE A 8 13.43 -0.66 -2.00
CA ILE A 8 12.78 -1.03 -0.73
C ILE A 8 11.56 -1.92 -0.96
N ALA A 9 10.74 -1.57 -1.95
CA ALA A 9 9.46 -2.23 -2.18
C ALA A 9 9.21 -2.50 -3.66
N ILE A 10 8.41 -3.53 -3.90
CA ILE A 10 7.91 -3.89 -5.21
C ILE A 10 6.49 -3.32 -5.33
N ASN A 11 6.21 -2.60 -6.40
CA ASN A 11 4.87 -2.16 -6.75
C ASN A 11 4.26 -3.23 -7.66
N SER A 12 3.37 -4.05 -7.14
CA SER A 12 2.72 -5.07 -7.94
C SER A 12 1.66 -4.45 -8.84
N THR A 13 1.81 -4.63 -10.14
CA THR A 13 0.92 -4.04 -11.14
C THR A 13 -0.06 -5.05 -11.76
N ALA A 14 -0.11 -6.26 -11.23
CA ALA A 14 -1.03 -7.28 -11.70
C ALA A 14 -2.48 -6.79 -11.54
N LYS A 15 -3.27 -6.95 -12.59
CA LYS A 15 -4.65 -6.43 -12.65
C LYS A 15 -5.58 -7.46 -13.25
N LYS A 16 -6.88 -7.28 -12.99
CA LYS A 16 -7.91 -8.07 -13.66
C LYS A 16 -9.20 -7.25 -13.77
N LYS A 17 -10.05 -7.64 -14.72
CA LYS A 17 -11.43 -7.15 -14.75
C LYS A 17 -12.22 -8.04 -13.79
N PRO A 18 -12.91 -7.45 -12.80
CA PRO A 18 -13.67 -8.25 -11.84
C PRO A 18 -14.77 -9.06 -12.50
N VAL A 19 -14.96 -10.28 -12.00
CA VAL A 19 -16.13 -11.11 -12.30
C VAL A 19 -17.04 -11.08 -11.08
N GLU A 20 -18.26 -11.60 -11.19
CA GLU A 20 -19.27 -11.50 -10.14
C GLU A 20 -18.78 -12.01 -8.77
N SER A 21 -18.03 -13.11 -8.75
CA SER A 21 -17.52 -13.68 -7.50
C SER A 21 -16.47 -12.80 -6.81
N ASP A 22 -15.82 -11.90 -7.54
CA ASP A 22 -14.79 -11.03 -6.96
C ASP A 22 -15.36 -10.05 -5.94
N LYS A 23 -16.68 -9.79 -5.97
CA LYS A 23 -17.32 -8.89 -5.01
C LYS A 23 -17.13 -9.30 -3.55
N PHE A 24 -16.91 -10.60 -3.29
CA PHE A 24 -16.69 -11.11 -1.93
C PHE A 24 -15.25 -10.91 -1.46
N HIS A 25 -14.34 -10.61 -2.36
CA HIS A 25 -12.90 -10.49 -2.09
C HIS A 25 -12.34 -9.15 -2.57
N TYR A 26 -13.13 -8.10 -2.46
CA TYR A 26 -12.75 -6.77 -2.88
C TYR A 26 -12.47 -5.88 -1.68
N VAL A 27 -11.32 -5.19 -1.71
CA VAL A 27 -10.98 -4.14 -0.75
C VAL A 27 -10.90 -2.82 -1.50
N GLY A 28 -11.71 -1.86 -1.09
CA GLY A 28 -11.63 -0.49 -1.58
C GLY A 28 -11.01 0.40 -0.51
N LEU A 29 -10.71 1.65 -0.85
CA LEU A 29 -10.15 2.58 0.14
C LEU A 29 -11.12 2.83 1.30
N GLU A 30 -12.42 2.69 1.06
CA GLU A 30 -13.45 2.83 2.10
C GLU A 30 -13.37 1.75 3.18
N HIS A 31 -12.69 0.65 2.90
CA HIS A 31 -12.50 -0.44 3.87
C HIS A 31 -11.26 -0.26 4.75
N ILE A 32 -10.42 0.73 4.43
CA ILE A 32 -9.21 1.00 5.19
C ILE A 32 -9.47 2.18 6.12
N ASP A 33 -9.23 1.97 7.42
CA ASP A 33 -9.33 3.03 8.40
C ASP A 33 -7.97 3.70 8.58
N SER A 34 -7.97 5.03 8.63
CA SER A 34 -6.75 5.80 8.85
C SER A 34 -6.12 5.41 10.18
N GLY A 35 -4.81 5.11 10.15
CA GLY A 35 -4.08 4.75 11.35
C GLY A 35 -4.21 3.30 11.79
N SER A 36 -4.89 2.45 11.02
CA SER A 36 -5.04 1.03 11.34
C SER A 36 -4.57 0.17 10.17
N PHE A 37 -3.76 -0.85 10.46
CA PHE A 37 -3.32 -1.82 9.46
C PHE A 37 -4.32 -2.94 9.25
N GLU A 38 -5.26 -3.10 10.19
CA GLU A 38 -6.23 -4.18 10.14
C GLU A 38 -7.45 -3.78 9.32
N ILE A 39 -7.85 -4.68 8.42
CA ILE A 39 -9.08 -4.54 7.65
C ILE A 39 -10.08 -5.54 8.23
N THR A 40 -11.19 -5.03 8.77
CA THR A 40 -12.19 -5.86 9.44
C THR A 40 -13.43 -6.11 8.59
N ARG A 41 -13.55 -5.39 7.48
CA ARG A 41 -14.68 -5.53 6.56
C ARG A 41 -14.21 -5.34 5.13
N TRP A 42 -14.79 -6.08 4.22
CA TRP A 42 -14.48 -5.97 2.78
C TRP A 42 -15.65 -6.53 1.98
N GLY A 43 -15.53 -6.41 0.66
CA GLY A 43 -16.55 -6.86 -0.24
C GLY A 43 -17.47 -5.74 -0.70
N SER A 44 -18.32 -6.03 -1.65
CA SER A 44 -19.31 -5.10 -2.19
C SER A 44 -20.57 -5.85 -2.58
N ASP A 45 -21.68 -5.12 -2.73
CA ASP A 45 -22.97 -5.71 -3.10
C ASP A 45 -22.98 -6.22 -4.54
N VAL A 46 -22.24 -5.56 -5.41
CA VAL A 46 -22.11 -5.93 -6.82
C VAL A 46 -20.63 -5.96 -7.19
N ALA A 47 -20.29 -6.66 -8.27
CA ALA A 47 -18.91 -6.69 -8.76
C ALA A 47 -18.43 -5.28 -9.08
N PRO A 48 -17.24 -4.87 -8.60
CA PRO A 48 -16.71 -3.56 -8.91
C PRO A 48 -16.50 -3.39 -10.41
N VAL A 49 -16.67 -2.16 -10.88
CA VAL A 49 -16.52 -1.82 -12.30
C VAL A 49 -15.09 -1.35 -12.58
N GLY A 50 -14.55 -1.76 -13.73
CA GLY A 50 -13.21 -1.38 -14.17
C GLY A 50 -12.14 -2.30 -13.60
N GLU A 51 -10.93 -2.20 -14.17
CA GLU A 51 -9.81 -3.02 -13.73
C GLU A 51 -9.43 -2.72 -12.28
N LYS A 52 -9.11 -3.77 -11.55
CA LYS A 52 -8.66 -3.69 -10.15
C LYS A 52 -7.30 -4.38 -10.02
N LEU A 53 -6.55 -3.97 -9.00
CA LEU A 53 -5.26 -4.60 -8.69
C LEU A 53 -5.49 -5.96 -8.05
N ILE A 54 -4.61 -6.91 -8.34
CA ILE A 54 -4.63 -8.22 -7.70
C ILE A 54 -3.78 -8.13 -6.43
N MET A 55 -4.36 -8.52 -5.30
CA MET A 55 -3.65 -8.55 -4.02
C MET A 55 -3.56 -9.98 -3.50
N GLN A 56 -2.52 -10.23 -2.71
CA GLN A 56 -2.33 -11.50 -2.00
C GLN A 56 -2.38 -11.20 -0.51
N LYS A 57 -2.87 -12.15 0.27
CA LYS A 57 -2.88 -12.02 1.73
C LYS A 57 -1.49 -11.63 2.23
N GLY A 58 -1.42 -10.59 3.06
CA GLY A 58 -0.17 -10.09 3.61
C GLY A 58 0.44 -8.92 2.82
N ASP A 59 -0.05 -8.63 1.62
CA ASP A 59 0.42 -7.47 0.86
C ASP A 59 0.11 -6.19 1.61
N VAL A 60 0.97 -5.18 1.46
CA VAL A 60 0.71 -3.84 2.01
C VAL A 60 -0.11 -3.05 1.00
N LEU A 61 -1.26 -2.57 1.44
CA LEU A 61 -2.19 -1.80 0.62
C LEU A 61 -2.05 -0.33 0.99
N PHE A 62 -1.68 0.49 0.01
CA PHE A 62 -1.46 1.92 0.21
C PHE A 62 -2.46 2.72 -0.62
N GLY A 63 -3.18 3.63 0.03
CA GLY A 63 -4.09 4.54 -0.65
C GLY A 63 -3.32 5.67 -1.32
N LYS A 64 -2.98 5.52 -2.59
CA LYS A 64 -2.19 6.53 -3.31
C LYS A 64 -2.99 7.78 -3.67
N ARG A 65 -4.31 7.65 -3.82
CA ARG A 65 -5.20 8.79 -4.05
C ARG A 65 -5.54 9.41 -2.70
N ARG A 66 -5.33 10.71 -2.59
CA ARG A 66 -5.51 11.44 -1.33
C ARG A 66 -4.65 10.82 -0.22
N ALA A 67 -3.36 10.71 -0.48
CA ALA A 67 -2.41 10.10 0.46
C ALA A 67 -2.43 10.77 1.84
N TYR A 68 -2.88 12.02 1.93
CA TYR A 68 -3.03 12.72 3.20
C TYR A 68 -4.02 12.04 4.16
N GLN A 69 -4.88 11.16 3.65
CA GLN A 69 -5.79 10.37 4.49
C GLN A 69 -5.07 9.25 5.22
N LYS A 70 -3.81 8.99 4.87
CA LYS A 70 -2.93 8.03 5.57
C LYS A 70 -3.54 6.63 5.68
N LYS A 71 -4.06 6.14 4.57
CA LYS A 71 -4.65 4.79 4.51
C LYS A 71 -3.59 3.78 4.11
N VAL A 72 -3.16 2.99 5.07
CA VAL A 72 -2.17 1.92 4.90
C VAL A 72 -2.68 0.71 5.66
N ALA A 73 -2.75 -0.43 5.01
CA ALA A 73 -3.26 -1.65 5.63
C ALA A 73 -2.56 -2.89 5.09
N ILE A 74 -2.83 -4.02 5.74
CA ILE A 74 -2.32 -5.33 5.34
C ILE A 74 -3.50 -6.13 4.79
N SER A 75 -3.35 -6.68 3.59
CA SER A 75 -4.42 -7.45 2.98
C SER A 75 -4.76 -8.68 3.81
N PRO A 76 -6.04 -8.84 4.23
CA PRO A 76 -6.46 -9.99 5.01
C PRO A 76 -6.71 -11.24 4.17
N ILE A 77 -6.83 -11.10 2.86
CA ILE A 77 -7.23 -12.17 1.95
C ILE A 77 -6.55 -12.02 0.59
N ASP A 78 -6.59 -13.08 -0.21
CA ASP A 78 -6.30 -12.98 -1.63
C ASP A 78 -7.54 -12.39 -2.31
N GLY A 79 -7.35 -11.49 -3.26
CA GLY A 79 -8.48 -10.87 -3.93
C GLY A 79 -8.07 -9.69 -4.80
N ILE A 80 -8.94 -8.69 -4.85
CA ILE A 80 -8.72 -7.49 -5.66
C ILE A 80 -8.77 -6.24 -4.80
N PHE A 81 -7.98 -5.24 -5.19
CA PHE A 81 -7.87 -3.96 -4.50
C PHE A 81 -8.16 -2.80 -5.44
N SER A 82 -8.64 -1.71 -4.88
CA SER A 82 -8.94 -0.47 -5.61
C SER A 82 -7.80 -0.04 -6.52
N ALA A 83 -8.16 0.41 -7.73
CA ALA A 83 -7.20 1.01 -8.66
C ALA A 83 -6.64 2.36 -8.15
N HIS A 84 -7.25 2.94 -7.12
CA HIS A 84 -6.76 4.16 -6.46
C HIS A 84 -5.73 3.86 -5.37
N GLY A 85 -5.23 2.66 -5.32
CA GLY A 85 -4.20 2.24 -4.38
C GLY A 85 -2.97 1.66 -5.07
N MET A 86 -2.02 1.28 -4.25
CA MET A 86 -0.84 0.51 -4.64
C MET A 86 -0.79 -0.77 -3.82
N VAL A 87 -0.38 -1.86 -4.45
CA VAL A 87 -0.11 -3.12 -3.76
C VAL A 87 1.41 -3.22 -3.65
N LEU A 88 1.91 -3.14 -2.42
CA LEU A 88 3.35 -3.10 -2.16
C LEU A 88 3.81 -4.37 -1.44
N ARG A 89 4.97 -4.87 -1.87
CA ARG A 89 5.62 -6.04 -1.25
C ARG A 89 7.05 -5.68 -0.88
N PRO A 90 7.59 -6.22 0.21
CA PRO A 90 8.94 -5.89 0.64
C PRO A 90 10.00 -6.52 -0.25
N LYS A 91 11.10 -5.81 -0.45
CA LYS A 91 12.35 -6.42 -0.90
C LYS A 91 13.08 -6.85 0.35
N GLU A 92 12.97 -8.14 0.69
CA GLU A 92 13.31 -8.65 2.01
C GLU A 92 14.82 -8.64 2.35
N ASP A 93 15.67 -8.40 1.38
CA ASP A 93 17.09 -8.16 1.61
C ASP A 93 17.35 -6.76 2.19
N VAL A 94 16.40 -5.86 2.10
CA VAL A 94 16.51 -4.46 2.53
C VAL A 94 15.53 -4.13 3.67
N ILE A 95 14.30 -4.63 3.59
CA ILE A 95 13.25 -4.34 4.55
C ILE A 95 12.50 -5.62 4.91
N CYS A 96 12.28 -5.86 6.19
CA CYS A 96 11.53 -7.04 6.58
C CYS A 96 10.03 -6.83 6.39
N LYS A 97 9.34 -7.92 6.15
CA LYS A 97 7.90 -7.95 5.88
C LYS A 97 7.09 -7.23 6.97
N GLU A 98 7.45 -7.46 8.21
CA GLU A 98 6.74 -6.91 9.36
C GLU A 98 6.96 -5.41 9.52
N PHE A 99 8.08 -4.89 9.02
CA PHE A 99 8.40 -3.47 9.12
C PHE A 99 7.80 -2.63 8.00
N LEU A 100 7.56 -3.22 6.83
CA LEU A 100 7.09 -2.46 5.66
C LEU A 100 5.84 -1.62 5.95
N PRO A 101 4.77 -2.15 6.57
CA PRO A 101 3.59 -1.32 6.83
C PRO A 101 3.88 -0.16 7.77
N PHE A 102 4.76 -0.34 8.77
CA PHE A 102 5.17 0.76 9.65
C PHE A 102 5.91 1.84 8.88
N PHE A 103 6.81 1.44 7.98
CA PHE A 103 7.56 2.38 7.16
C PHE A 103 6.62 3.19 6.25
N ILE A 104 5.70 2.52 5.57
CA ILE A 104 4.74 3.18 4.67
C ILE A 104 3.82 4.13 5.43
N SER A 105 3.49 3.82 6.68
CA SER A 105 2.64 4.67 7.51
C SER A 105 3.40 5.76 8.26
N SER A 106 4.73 5.78 8.18
CA SER A 106 5.55 6.75 8.89
C SER A 106 5.39 8.16 8.31
N GLU A 107 5.61 9.17 9.15
CA GLU A 107 5.59 10.56 8.70
C GLU A 107 6.65 10.81 7.63
N THR A 108 7.83 10.18 7.77
CA THR A 108 8.91 10.31 6.80
C THR A 108 8.44 9.90 5.39
N PHE A 109 7.80 8.76 5.27
CA PHE A 109 7.31 8.29 3.98
C PHE A 109 6.10 9.11 3.52
N LEU A 110 5.10 9.27 4.38
CA LEU A 110 3.84 9.92 4.00
C LEU A 110 4.03 11.39 3.64
N ASN A 111 4.89 12.12 4.35
CA ASN A 111 5.16 13.52 4.02
C ASN A 111 5.76 13.64 2.61
N GLU A 112 6.68 12.75 2.25
CA GLU A 112 7.26 12.75 0.91
C GLU A 112 6.24 12.34 -0.16
N ALA A 113 5.42 11.33 0.13
CA ALA A 113 4.36 10.89 -0.77
C ALA A 113 3.35 12.02 -1.04
N ILE A 114 2.95 12.73 0.00
CA ILE A 114 2.03 13.87 -0.12
C ILE A 114 2.70 14.99 -0.94
N ARG A 115 3.96 15.28 -0.66
CA ARG A 115 4.70 16.35 -1.35
C ARG A 115 4.75 16.17 -2.86
N ILE A 116 4.91 14.92 -3.32
CA ILE A 116 5.03 14.62 -4.76
C ILE A 116 3.69 14.25 -5.41
N SER A 117 2.60 14.24 -4.65
CA SER A 117 1.26 13.98 -5.21
C SER A 117 0.89 15.03 -6.24
N VAL A 118 0.18 14.60 -7.27
CA VAL A 118 -0.26 15.48 -8.35
C VAL A 118 -1.77 15.42 -8.51
N GLY A 119 -2.36 16.54 -8.88
CA GLY A 119 -3.80 16.67 -9.08
C GLY A 119 -4.39 17.72 -8.13
N GLY A 120 -5.60 18.17 -8.44
CA GLY A 120 -6.27 19.23 -7.69
C GLY A 120 -6.95 18.71 -6.42
N LEU A 121 -8.26 18.41 -6.51
CA LEU A 121 -9.05 17.99 -5.35
C LEU A 121 -8.73 16.56 -4.88
N SER A 122 -8.23 15.72 -5.75
CA SER A 122 -7.88 14.35 -5.44
C SER A 122 -6.46 14.04 -5.89
N PRO A 123 -5.45 14.59 -5.19
CA PRO A 123 -4.06 14.37 -5.57
C PRO A 123 -3.68 12.90 -5.44
N THR A 124 -2.83 12.44 -6.35
CA THR A 124 -2.41 11.03 -6.43
C THR A 124 -0.90 10.92 -6.42
N VAL A 125 -0.40 9.95 -5.66
CA VAL A 125 1.02 9.55 -5.66
C VAL A 125 1.22 8.58 -6.83
N ASN A 126 2.11 8.91 -7.75
CA ASN A 126 2.42 8.02 -8.87
C ASN A 126 3.71 7.26 -8.60
N TRP A 127 3.72 5.98 -8.97
CA TRP A 127 4.90 5.13 -8.77
C TRP A 127 6.14 5.71 -9.45
N LYS A 128 5.99 6.26 -10.66
CA LYS A 128 7.12 6.85 -11.40
C LYS A 128 7.84 7.96 -10.64
N ASP A 129 7.14 8.62 -9.71
CA ASP A 129 7.70 9.71 -8.92
C ASP A 129 8.22 9.21 -7.57
N ILE A 130 7.45 8.39 -6.86
CA ILE A 130 7.83 7.91 -5.52
C ILE A 130 8.99 6.92 -5.58
N ARG A 131 9.12 6.15 -6.66
CA ARG A 131 10.16 5.12 -6.79
C ARG A 131 11.58 5.68 -6.72
N GLU A 132 11.77 6.94 -7.09
CA GLU A 132 13.08 7.57 -7.14
C GLU A 132 13.49 8.25 -5.83
N LEU A 133 12.55 8.43 -4.92
CA LEU A 133 12.84 9.07 -3.64
C LEU A 133 13.69 8.15 -2.75
N GLU A 134 14.62 8.78 -2.02
CA GLU A 134 15.52 8.07 -1.14
C GLU A 134 15.06 8.16 0.31
N PHE A 135 15.21 7.04 1.02
CA PHE A 135 14.83 6.95 2.42
C PHE A 135 15.91 6.20 3.20
N ASP A 136 16.15 6.64 4.43
CA ASP A 136 17.06 5.94 5.34
C ASP A 136 16.26 4.84 6.05
N LEU A 137 16.84 3.65 6.12
CA LEU A 137 16.27 2.53 6.85
C LEU A 137 17.24 2.04 7.92
N PRO A 138 16.70 1.62 9.08
CA PRO A 138 17.52 0.92 10.06
C PRO A 138 17.95 -0.45 9.51
N SER A 139 18.87 -1.12 10.19
CA SER A 139 19.29 -2.47 9.82
C SER A 139 18.11 -3.45 9.93
N LEU A 140 18.20 -4.59 9.25
CA LEU A 140 17.15 -5.61 9.33
C LEU A 140 16.91 -6.06 10.77
N ALA A 141 17.97 -6.18 11.58
CA ALA A 141 17.85 -6.55 12.99
C ALA A 141 17.05 -5.51 13.78
N GLU A 142 17.34 -4.22 13.56
CA GLU A 142 16.61 -3.13 14.21
C GLU A 142 15.15 -3.05 13.74
N GLN A 143 14.91 -3.30 12.47
CA GLN A 143 13.55 -3.32 11.91
C GLN A 143 12.70 -4.36 12.62
N LYS A 144 13.23 -5.55 12.85
CA LYS A 144 12.50 -6.62 13.54
C LYS A 144 12.15 -6.24 14.96
N VAL A 145 13.06 -5.61 15.68
CA VAL A 145 12.81 -5.14 17.04
C VAL A 145 11.71 -4.07 17.04
N LEU A 146 11.77 -3.12 16.12
CA LEU A 146 10.77 -2.05 16.02
C LEU A 146 9.40 -2.58 15.65
N ALA A 147 9.34 -3.58 14.78
CA ALA A 147 8.06 -4.15 14.33
C ALA A 147 7.36 -4.98 15.41
N GLU A 148 8.10 -5.46 16.42
CA GLU A 148 7.52 -6.21 17.54
C GLU A 148 6.78 -5.33 18.53
N LYS A 149 6.96 -4.03 18.44
CA LYS A 149 6.30 -3.07 19.33
C LYS A 149 5.00 -2.57 18.71
#